data_e159d4c9eb2d8494b45baf93a5ffefff
#
_entry.id   e159d4c9eb2d8494b45baf93a5ffefff
#
_cell.length_a   1.000
_cell.length_b   1.000
_cell.length_c   1.000
_cell.angle_alpha   90.00
_cell.angle_beta   90.00
_cell.angle_gamma   90.00
#
_symmetry.space_group_name_H-M   'P 1'
#
loop_
_entity.id
_entity.type
_entity.pdbx_description
1 polymer ?
#
loop_
_entity_poly.entity_id
_entity_poly.type
_entity_poly.pdbx_seq_one_letter_code
_entity_poly.pdbx_strand_id
1 'polypeptide(L)'
;MGAGRTALYAEAIKKACELICDRPVLAGVIGPFSLSGRLMDMTEIMVNCYVEPEMVHTTLQKATDFIIKYIKSFRDAGAHGVVIAEPAAGLLSPDLNAEFSIPYIKQIIEAVKSENFAVVYHNCGNTIPLIDDILTVNADIYHFGNAV
;
A
#
# COMPACT_ATOMS: atom_id res chain seq x y z
N MET A 1 -11.17 -4.26 -13.36
CA MET A 1 -11.66 -4.40 -11.99
C MET A 1 -13.02 -5.05 -12.01
N GLY A 2 -13.34 -5.97 -11.11
CA GLY A 2 -14.63 -6.68 -11.09
C GLY A 2 -14.52 -8.16 -10.73
N ALA A 3 -13.30 -8.68 -10.62
CA ALA A 3 -13.08 -10.04 -10.11
C ALA A 3 -13.21 -10.06 -8.57
N GLY A 4 -13.80 -11.11 -8.04
CA GLY A 4 -13.98 -11.29 -6.60
C GLY A 4 -14.84 -10.18 -5.98
N ARG A 5 -14.36 -9.62 -4.85
CA ARG A 5 -15.08 -8.59 -4.10
C ARG A 5 -14.66 -7.15 -4.43
N THR A 6 -13.77 -6.93 -5.39
CA THR A 6 -13.23 -5.59 -5.69
C THR A 6 -14.32 -4.58 -6.05
N ALA A 7 -15.30 -4.99 -6.87
CA ALA A 7 -16.44 -4.14 -7.22
C ALA A 7 -17.30 -3.77 -6.01
N LEU A 8 -17.53 -4.71 -5.09
CA LEU A 8 -18.30 -4.48 -3.88
C LEU A 8 -17.67 -3.43 -2.97
N TYR A 9 -16.35 -3.45 -2.82
CA TYR A 9 -15.65 -2.44 -2.02
C TYR A 9 -15.67 -1.06 -2.68
N ALA A 10 -15.55 -0.98 -4.01
CA ALA A 10 -15.69 0.30 -4.72
C ALA A 10 -17.12 0.88 -4.58
N GLU A 11 -18.14 0.03 -4.64
CA GLU A 11 -19.53 0.43 -4.41
C GLU A 11 -19.76 0.89 -2.94
N ALA A 12 -19.17 0.19 -1.97
CA ALA A 12 -19.23 0.59 -0.56
C ALA A 12 -18.60 1.98 -0.32
N ILE A 13 -17.43 2.25 -0.94
CA ILE A 13 -16.79 3.57 -0.89
C ILE A 13 -17.70 4.64 -1.51
N LYS A 14 -18.27 4.37 -2.68
CA LYS A 14 -19.20 5.30 -3.32
C LYS A 14 -20.37 5.66 -2.39
N LYS A 15 -20.98 4.66 -1.80
CA LYS A 15 -22.09 4.84 -0.87
C LYS A 15 -21.67 5.59 0.39
N ALA A 16 -20.48 5.33 0.93
CA ALA A 16 -19.93 6.07 2.05
C ALA A 16 -19.73 7.55 1.72
N CYS A 17 -19.20 7.87 0.53
CA CYS A 17 -19.04 9.26 0.08
C CYS A 17 -20.37 10.00 -0.12
N GLU A 18 -21.42 9.30 -0.55
CA GLU A 18 -22.77 9.88 -0.67
C GLU A 18 -23.41 10.18 0.69
N LEU A 19 -23.10 9.40 1.72
CA LEU A 19 -23.72 9.51 3.06
C LEU A 19 -22.92 10.40 4.03
N ILE A 20 -21.61 10.48 3.86
CA ILE A 20 -20.70 11.21 4.77
C ILE A 20 -20.25 12.49 4.06
N CYS A 21 -20.88 13.62 4.42
CA CYS A 21 -20.65 14.91 3.78
C CYS A 21 -19.84 15.90 4.65
N ASP A 22 -19.57 15.54 5.92
CA ASP A 22 -18.93 16.43 6.90
C ASP A 22 -17.44 16.16 7.11
N ARG A 23 -16.90 15.11 6.49
CA ARG A 23 -15.50 14.72 6.62
C ARG A 23 -15.03 13.91 5.40
N PRO A 24 -13.70 13.83 5.14
CA PRO A 24 -13.18 13.03 4.05
C PRO A 24 -13.39 11.52 4.29
N VAL A 25 -13.73 10.81 3.23
CA VAL A 25 -13.79 9.34 3.19
C VAL A 25 -12.53 8.82 2.53
N LEU A 26 -11.74 8.02 3.24
CA LEU A 26 -10.54 7.38 2.73
C LEU A 26 -10.80 5.90 2.48
N ALA A 27 -10.36 5.40 1.34
CA ALA A 27 -10.34 3.96 1.06
C ALA A 27 -9.11 3.29 1.73
N GLY A 28 -9.13 1.97 1.88
CA GLY A 28 -8.01 1.22 2.41
C GLY A 28 -7.53 0.17 1.41
N VAL A 29 -6.22 0.04 1.26
CA VAL A 29 -5.57 -1.04 0.52
C VAL A 29 -4.41 -1.62 1.32
N ILE A 30 -4.08 -2.89 1.05
CA ILE A 30 -2.85 -3.50 1.53
C ILE A 30 -1.70 -3.06 0.61
N GLY A 31 -0.51 -2.84 1.17
CA GLY A 31 0.67 -2.50 0.40
C GLY A 31 1.28 -3.69 -0.36
N PRO A 32 2.18 -3.43 -1.32
CA PRO A 32 2.66 -4.44 -2.26
C PRO A 32 3.46 -5.58 -1.60
N PHE A 33 4.33 -5.29 -0.63
CA PHE A 33 5.08 -6.34 0.07
C PHE A 33 4.15 -7.19 0.95
N SER A 34 3.24 -6.56 1.67
CA SER A 34 2.25 -7.26 2.49
C SER A 34 1.29 -8.10 1.65
N LEU A 35 0.88 -7.63 0.47
CA LEU A 35 0.06 -8.41 -0.46
C LEU A 35 0.85 -9.60 -1.02
N SER A 36 2.07 -9.37 -1.47
CA SER A 36 2.93 -10.43 -2.02
C SER A 36 3.24 -11.50 -0.97
N GLY A 37 3.50 -11.11 0.28
CA GLY A 37 3.70 -12.05 1.37
C GLY A 37 2.46 -12.91 1.68
N ARG A 38 1.25 -12.36 1.48
CA ARG A 38 0.02 -13.16 1.59
C ARG A 38 -0.17 -14.14 0.43
N LEU A 39 0.32 -13.80 -0.76
CA LEU A 39 0.20 -14.65 -1.95
C LEU A 39 1.26 -15.76 -1.99
N MET A 40 2.48 -15.47 -1.51
CA MET A 40 3.63 -16.38 -1.54
C MET A 40 3.83 -17.16 -0.25
N ASP A 41 3.14 -16.84 0.83
CA ASP A 41 3.45 -17.09 2.24
C ASP A 41 4.54 -16.14 2.76
N MET A 42 4.38 -15.68 4.03
CA MET A 42 5.31 -14.71 4.63
C MET A 42 6.71 -15.26 4.83
N THR A 43 6.84 -16.54 5.18
CA THR A 43 8.15 -17.18 5.35
C THR A 43 8.84 -17.32 4.00
N GLU A 44 8.09 -17.77 3.00
CA GLU A 44 8.60 -17.98 1.65
C GLU A 44 9.08 -16.67 1.01
N ILE A 45 8.33 -15.58 1.11
CA ILE A 45 8.77 -14.31 0.52
C ILE A 45 10.05 -13.80 1.19
N MET A 46 10.17 -13.93 2.53
CA MET A 46 11.36 -13.51 3.27
C MET A 46 12.60 -14.30 2.87
N VAL A 47 12.47 -15.62 2.66
CA VAL A 47 13.56 -16.47 2.16
C VAL A 47 13.91 -16.11 0.73
N ASN A 48 12.91 -15.93 -0.12
CA ASN A 48 13.09 -15.65 -1.54
C ASN A 48 13.66 -14.26 -1.84
N CYS A 49 13.56 -13.30 -0.92
CA CYS A 49 14.34 -12.05 -1.03
C CYS A 49 15.85 -12.29 -1.17
N TYR A 50 16.37 -13.42 -0.65
CA TYR A 50 17.78 -13.80 -0.74
C TYR A 50 18.05 -14.85 -1.81
N VAL A 51 17.13 -15.81 -2.01
CA VAL A 51 17.36 -16.99 -2.86
C VAL A 51 16.91 -16.75 -4.30
N GLU A 52 15.76 -16.09 -4.48
CA GLU A 52 15.12 -15.86 -5.78
C GLU A 52 14.59 -14.41 -5.88
N PRO A 53 15.43 -13.37 -5.75
CA PRO A 53 15.01 -11.97 -5.69
C PRO A 53 14.19 -11.55 -6.92
N GLU A 54 14.52 -12.01 -8.12
CA GLU A 54 13.81 -11.71 -9.36
C GLU A 54 12.35 -12.18 -9.34
N MET A 55 12.08 -13.32 -8.70
CA MET A 55 10.72 -13.82 -8.54
C MET A 55 9.93 -12.92 -7.59
N VAL A 56 10.56 -12.44 -6.51
CA VAL A 56 9.96 -11.50 -5.57
C VAL A 56 9.67 -10.17 -6.27
N HIS A 57 10.62 -9.60 -7.01
CA HIS A 57 10.42 -8.38 -7.79
C HIS A 57 9.27 -8.52 -8.80
N THR A 58 9.19 -9.64 -9.50
CA THR A 58 8.09 -9.92 -10.43
C THR A 58 6.74 -9.94 -9.73
N THR A 59 6.66 -10.54 -8.55
CA THR A 59 5.41 -10.61 -7.77
C THR A 59 5.03 -9.25 -7.22
N LEU A 60 5.99 -8.50 -6.69
CA LEU A 60 5.81 -7.14 -6.19
C LEU A 60 5.31 -6.20 -7.29
N GLN A 61 5.86 -6.28 -8.50
CA GLN A 61 5.42 -5.45 -9.62
C GLN A 61 3.97 -5.75 -10.01
N LYS A 62 3.58 -7.02 -10.08
CA LYS A 62 2.19 -7.41 -10.35
C LYS A 62 1.23 -6.95 -9.25
N ALA A 63 1.64 -7.06 -7.98
CA ALA A 63 0.87 -6.55 -6.85
C ALA A 63 0.70 -5.03 -6.93
N THR A 64 1.77 -4.30 -7.24
CA THR A 64 1.80 -2.84 -7.43
C THR A 64 0.84 -2.41 -8.53
N ASP A 65 0.92 -3.02 -9.70
CA ASP A 65 0.05 -2.73 -10.84
C ASP A 65 -1.44 -2.96 -10.52
N PHE A 66 -1.73 -4.02 -9.76
CA PHE A 66 -3.08 -4.29 -9.28
C PHE A 66 -3.54 -3.22 -8.29
N ILE A 67 -2.71 -2.87 -7.30
CA ILE A 67 -3.04 -1.89 -6.25
C ILE A 67 -3.29 -0.52 -6.88
N ILE A 68 -2.46 -0.08 -7.84
CA ILE A 68 -2.66 1.19 -8.55
C ILE A 68 -4.04 1.23 -9.23
N LYS A 69 -4.41 0.17 -9.95
CA LYS A 69 -5.72 0.08 -10.61
C LYS A 69 -6.86 0.08 -9.58
N TYR A 70 -6.64 -0.58 -8.44
CA TYR A 70 -7.64 -0.67 -7.39
C TYR A 70 -7.85 0.68 -6.70
N ILE A 71 -6.78 1.40 -6.38
CA ILE A 71 -6.87 2.76 -5.82
C ILE A 71 -7.58 3.71 -6.80
N LYS A 72 -7.26 3.63 -8.10
CA LYS A 72 -7.94 4.43 -9.12
C LYS A 72 -9.46 4.16 -9.13
N SER A 73 -9.89 2.90 -8.94
CA SER A 73 -11.31 2.59 -8.85
C SER A 73 -12.00 3.20 -7.61
N PHE A 74 -11.29 3.34 -6.49
CA PHE A 74 -11.80 4.05 -5.32
C PHE A 74 -11.89 5.56 -5.53
N ARG A 75 -10.89 6.14 -6.20
CA ARG A 75 -10.93 7.56 -6.60
C ARG A 75 -12.12 7.83 -7.52
N ASP A 76 -12.35 6.97 -8.52
CA ASP A 76 -13.48 7.07 -9.43
C ASP A 76 -14.83 6.89 -8.72
N ALA A 77 -14.85 6.16 -7.59
CA ALA A 77 -16.00 6.02 -6.70
C ALA A 77 -16.23 7.23 -5.77
N GLY A 78 -15.33 8.23 -5.79
CA GLY A 78 -15.46 9.47 -5.02
C GLY A 78 -14.64 9.54 -3.75
N ALA A 79 -13.75 8.56 -3.47
CA ALA A 79 -12.87 8.63 -2.30
C ALA A 79 -11.98 9.88 -2.33
N HIS A 80 -11.76 10.49 -1.18
CA HIS A 80 -10.91 11.67 -1.01
C HIS A 80 -9.42 11.31 -0.82
N GLY A 81 -9.13 10.01 -0.67
CA GLY A 81 -7.77 9.51 -0.51
C GLY A 81 -7.75 8.02 -0.21
N VAL A 82 -6.55 7.53 0.06
CA VAL A 82 -6.30 6.10 0.35
C VAL A 82 -5.32 5.95 1.51
N VAL A 83 -5.55 4.93 2.33
CA VAL A 83 -4.59 4.41 3.31
C VAL A 83 -3.95 3.17 2.72
N ILE A 84 -2.63 3.20 2.52
CA ILE A 84 -1.82 2.06 2.09
C ILE A 84 -1.22 1.42 3.33
N ALA A 85 -1.71 0.24 3.71
CA ALA A 85 -1.24 -0.49 4.88
C ALA A 85 -0.14 -1.49 4.50
N GLU A 86 1.08 -1.25 4.99
CA GLU A 86 2.28 -2.05 4.68
C GLU A 86 2.94 -2.66 5.94
N PRO A 87 2.19 -3.39 6.78
CA PRO A 87 2.72 -3.88 8.05
C PRO A 87 3.86 -4.91 7.89
N ALA A 88 3.85 -5.72 6.82
CA ALA A 88 4.85 -6.73 6.60
C ALA A 88 6.24 -6.14 6.27
N ALA A 89 6.30 -4.95 5.68
CA ALA A 89 7.57 -4.25 5.47
C ALA A 89 8.27 -3.89 6.79
N GLY A 90 7.54 -3.77 7.89
CA GLY A 90 8.11 -3.59 9.23
C GLY A 90 8.89 -4.79 9.78
N LEU A 91 8.88 -5.93 9.07
CA LEU A 91 9.70 -7.12 9.37
C LEU A 91 11.03 -7.12 8.62
N LEU A 92 11.18 -6.24 7.63
CA LEU A 92 12.38 -6.17 6.79
C LEU A 92 13.52 -5.45 7.51
N SER A 93 14.76 -5.83 7.17
CA SER A 93 15.92 -4.99 7.45
C SER A 93 15.88 -3.71 6.60
N PRO A 94 16.63 -2.65 6.96
CA PRO A 94 16.70 -1.44 6.14
C PRO A 94 17.04 -1.74 4.67
N ASP A 95 18.05 -2.56 4.41
CA ASP A 95 18.47 -2.90 3.03
C ASP A 95 17.34 -3.60 2.25
N LEU A 96 16.67 -4.57 2.87
CA LEU A 96 15.56 -5.28 2.24
C LEU A 96 14.33 -4.36 2.06
N ASN A 97 14.09 -3.45 2.99
CA ASN A 97 13.01 -2.47 2.85
C ASN A 97 13.29 -1.50 1.69
N ALA A 98 14.53 -1.02 1.58
CA ALA A 98 14.95 -0.15 0.49
C ALA A 98 14.83 -0.83 -0.88
N GLU A 99 15.04 -2.15 -0.96
CA GLU A 99 14.97 -2.92 -2.21
C GLU A 99 13.56 -3.42 -2.53
N PHE A 100 12.87 -4.05 -1.56
CA PHE A 100 11.64 -4.81 -1.81
C PHE A 100 10.33 -4.10 -1.39
N SER A 101 10.40 -2.95 -0.72
CA SER A 101 9.19 -2.21 -0.31
C SER A 101 9.14 -0.80 -0.90
N ILE A 102 10.13 0.01 -0.60
CA ILE A 102 10.15 1.46 -0.92
C ILE A 102 9.92 1.76 -2.40
N PRO A 103 10.58 1.09 -3.39
CA PRO A 103 10.41 1.43 -4.81
C PRO A 103 8.97 1.21 -5.28
N TYR A 104 8.31 0.18 -4.76
CA TYR A 104 6.95 -0.19 -5.12
C TYR A 104 5.90 0.74 -4.50
N ILE A 105 6.12 1.18 -3.26
CA ILE A 105 5.29 2.22 -2.62
C ILE A 105 5.42 3.54 -3.37
N LYS A 106 6.64 3.94 -3.76
CA LYS A 106 6.87 5.14 -4.59
C LYS A 106 6.09 5.10 -5.89
N GLN A 107 6.15 3.99 -6.62
CA GLN A 107 5.39 3.80 -7.87
C GLN A 107 3.88 4.00 -7.65
N ILE A 108 3.32 3.47 -6.54
CA ILE A 108 1.90 3.64 -6.23
C ILE A 108 1.61 5.11 -5.97
N ILE A 109 2.37 5.75 -5.09
CA ILE A 109 2.13 7.14 -4.69
C ILE A 109 2.22 8.07 -5.91
N GLU A 110 3.26 7.95 -6.72
CA GLU A 110 3.44 8.72 -7.96
C GLU A 110 2.26 8.53 -8.95
N ALA A 111 1.71 7.32 -9.02
CA ALA A 111 0.62 7.00 -9.95
C ALA A 111 -0.76 7.49 -9.50
N VAL A 112 -0.95 7.77 -8.19
CA VAL A 112 -2.29 8.03 -7.63
C VAL A 112 -2.42 9.35 -6.89
N LYS A 113 -1.35 9.89 -6.31
CA LYS A 113 -1.35 11.15 -5.56
C LYS A 113 -1.72 12.33 -6.45
N SER A 114 -2.56 13.22 -5.94
CA SER A 114 -2.93 14.47 -6.62
C SER A 114 -3.43 15.50 -5.59
N GLU A 115 -3.61 16.76 -6.00
CA GLU A 115 -4.11 17.83 -5.13
C GLU A 115 -5.42 17.51 -4.42
N ASN A 116 -6.27 16.68 -5.04
CA ASN A 116 -7.59 16.32 -4.54
C ASN A 116 -7.69 14.85 -4.08
N PHE A 117 -6.55 14.14 -3.93
CA PHE A 117 -6.55 12.75 -3.51
C PHE A 117 -5.34 12.47 -2.62
N ALA A 118 -5.58 12.43 -1.31
CA ALA A 118 -4.53 12.23 -0.31
C ALA A 118 -4.07 10.76 -0.22
N VAL A 119 -2.78 10.56 0.02
CA VAL A 119 -2.21 9.24 0.27
C VAL A 119 -1.64 9.17 1.67
N VAL A 120 -2.15 8.23 2.46
CA VAL A 120 -1.66 7.90 3.80
C VAL A 120 -0.83 6.62 3.72
N TYR A 121 0.43 6.68 4.12
CA TYR A 121 1.24 5.48 4.33
C TYR A 121 1.07 5.00 5.78
N HIS A 122 0.65 3.75 5.97
CA HIS A 122 0.51 3.14 7.28
C HIS A 122 1.43 1.93 7.43
N ASN A 123 2.23 1.92 8.50
CA ASN A 123 3.01 0.76 8.93
C ASN A 123 2.97 0.66 10.45
N CYS A 124 2.44 -0.46 10.96
CA CYS A 124 2.36 -0.75 12.40
C CYS A 124 3.44 -1.70 12.90
N GLY A 125 4.45 -1.99 12.09
CA GLY A 125 5.60 -2.80 12.45
C GLY A 125 6.72 -1.99 13.11
N ASN A 126 7.93 -2.55 13.14
CA ASN A 126 9.12 -1.87 13.64
C ASN A 126 9.64 -0.85 12.60
N THR A 127 9.16 0.38 12.67
CA THR A 127 9.47 1.43 11.69
C THR A 127 10.67 2.29 12.05
N ILE A 128 11.15 2.25 13.31
CA ILE A 128 12.27 3.11 13.76
C ILE A 128 13.50 2.96 12.86
N PRO A 129 14.02 1.75 12.57
CA PRO A 129 15.19 1.59 11.71
C PRO A 129 14.93 1.86 10.22
N LEU A 130 13.66 2.04 9.83
CA LEU A 130 13.23 2.20 8.43
C LEU A 130 12.77 3.61 8.10
N ILE A 131 12.77 4.52 9.09
CA ILE A 131 12.09 5.81 8.98
C ILE A 131 12.65 6.68 7.87
N ASP A 132 13.96 6.71 7.70
CA ASP A 132 14.62 7.55 6.70
C ASP A 132 14.20 7.13 5.28
N ASP A 133 14.14 5.82 5.00
CA ASP A 133 13.69 5.30 3.72
C ASP A 133 12.18 5.51 3.53
N ILE A 134 11.38 5.28 4.58
CA ILE A 134 9.93 5.48 4.53
C ILE A 134 9.61 6.93 4.17
N LEU A 135 10.29 7.91 4.74
CA LEU A 135 10.04 9.32 4.43
C LEU A 135 10.31 9.66 2.95
N THR A 136 11.15 8.90 2.27
CA THR A 136 11.43 9.11 0.84
C THR A 136 10.27 8.74 -0.09
N VAL A 137 9.24 8.05 0.39
CA VAL A 137 8.08 7.66 -0.46
C VAL A 137 7.16 8.84 -0.78
N ASN A 138 7.31 9.98 -0.07
CA ASN A 138 6.58 11.22 -0.32
C ASN A 138 5.04 11.08 -0.22
N ALA A 139 4.56 10.34 0.79
CA ALA A 139 3.15 10.31 1.14
C ALA A 139 2.69 11.65 1.75
N ASP A 140 1.40 11.96 1.70
CA ASP A 140 0.86 13.17 2.31
C ASP A 140 0.80 13.05 3.83
N ILE A 141 0.53 11.83 4.33
CA ILE A 141 0.39 11.54 5.75
C ILE A 141 1.10 10.22 6.05
N TYR A 142 1.79 10.18 7.20
CA TYR A 142 2.40 8.96 7.74
C TYR A 142 1.69 8.59 9.04
N HIS A 143 1.26 7.33 9.14
CA HIS A 143 0.61 6.78 10.31
C HIS A 143 1.35 5.53 10.79
N PHE A 144 2.03 5.65 11.94
CA PHE A 144 2.76 4.56 12.57
C PHE A 144 1.97 4.04 13.77
N GLY A 145 1.70 2.72 13.79
CA GLY A 145 0.85 2.12 14.81
C GLY A 145 1.50 1.98 16.19
N ASN A 146 2.83 1.98 16.24
CA ASN A 146 3.61 1.75 17.46
C ASN A 146 4.86 2.66 17.46
N ALA A 147 4.62 3.94 17.68
CA ALA A 147 5.68 4.92 17.85
C ALA A 147 6.03 5.06 19.34
N VAL A 148 6.59 4.00 19.94
CA VAL A 148 7.12 4.04 21.32
C VAL A 148 8.53 3.49 21.31
#